data_aa579687b61543a1edd97d5c725de8b3
#
_entry.id   aa579687b61543a1edd97d5c725de8b3
#
_cell.length_a   1.000
_cell.length_b   1.000
_cell.length_c   1.000
_cell.angle_alpha   90.00
_cell.angle_beta   90.00
_cell.angle_gamma   90.00
#
_symmetry.space_group_name_H-M   'P 1'
#
loop_
_entity.id
_entity.type
_entity.pdbx_description
1 polymer ?
#
loop_
_entity_poly.entity_id
_entity_poly.type
_entity_poly.pdbx_seq_one_letter_code
_entity_poly.pdbx_strand_id
1 'polypeptide(L)'
;MDISQQQREEGVKFICDEIEHVIKEFGDRDPGSEGENKALDYMKSQLDEFSDETHRESYKVAPHAFFGWTYITATCALIAIITLFFAPVVSVVLLVLGLLPMIGEFVFYKEAIDFLFKKRTSGNVMGTIKPTGEVKRRVVLNGHSDAVYEWHWHYVGGYKLFLTSIIIPVIAVIYIAVTAIVAMAMNGVVGTPSGAPLYMAIASVIFVPALLCFYMFADHKTVVPGANDNLTACYMAIAMLKLMHDNDIRFEHTEVVALVTGSEEAGLRGAKAFCKLNPEYGLEPNIETIFVTYETLRELEHLVIYNRDLNGTVKVDMPTCELVKRAAAKNGMDLKYRSVFAGATDSAAFAQAGRKSTCIAAMAPEVKDYYHTRRDNYDNLSPECLSKVLDITIDFITEFDEKGLNG
;
A
#
# COMPACT_ATOMS: atom_id res chain seq x y z
N MET A 1 -22.12 7.51 19.15
CA MET A 1 -21.04 7.56 20.16
C MET A 1 -20.97 8.96 20.76
N ASP A 2 -21.00 9.11 22.08
CA ASP A 2 -20.87 10.42 22.73
C ASP A 2 -19.41 10.58 23.21
N ILE A 3 -18.60 11.22 22.36
CA ILE A 3 -17.18 11.53 22.59
C ILE A 3 -17.02 13.04 22.52
N SER A 4 -16.60 13.66 23.61
CA SER A 4 -16.39 15.09 23.68
C SER A 4 -15.26 15.56 22.76
N GLN A 5 -15.23 16.85 22.46
CA GLN A 5 -14.14 17.43 21.64
C GLN A 5 -12.78 17.23 22.30
N GLN A 6 -12.67 17.40 23.61
CA GLN A 6 -11.42 17.20 24.36
C GLN A 6 -10.90 15.76 24.18
N GLN A 7 -11.77 14.75 24.30
CA GLN A 7 -11.39 13.34 24.13
C GLN A 7 -10.90 13.05 22.70
N ARG A 8 -11.50 13.69 21.68
CA ARG A 8 -11.05 13.59 20.28
C ARG A 8 -9.66 14.22 20.10
N GLU A 9 -9.43 15.40 20.69
CA GLU A 9 -8.13 16.07 20.67
C GLU A 9 -7.05 15.22 21.37
N GLU A 10 -7.38 14.60 22.52
CA GLU A 10 -6.51 13.65 23.20
C GLU A 10 -6.23 12.40 22.33
N GLY A 11 -7.21 11.90 21.60
CA GLY A 11 -7.05 10.81 20.64
C GLY A 11 -6.10 11.17 19.49
N VAL A 12 -6.23 12.36 18.92
CA VAL A 12 -5.31 12.85 17.87
C VAL A 12 -3.90 13.05 18.43
N LYS A 13 -3.78 13.58 19.64
CA LYS A 13 -2.48 13.72 20.31
C LYS A 13 -1.83 12.37 20.53
N PHE A 14 -2.58 11.37 21.00
CA PHE A 14 -2.11 9.99 21.14
C PHE A 14 -1.58 9.44 19.81
N ILE A 15 -2.29 9.61 18.70
CA ILE A 15 -1.82 9.19 17.36
C ILE A 15 -0.46 9.81 17.04
N CYS A 16 -0.31 11.13 17.23
CA CYS A 16 0.94 11.81 16.90
C CYS A 16 2.11 11.40 17.82
N ASP A 17 1.88 11.31 19.12
CA ASP A 17 2.89 10.94 20.10
C ASP A 17 3.41 9.50 19.87
N GLU A 18 2.50 8.57 19.54
CA GLU A 18 2.84 7.17 19.32
C GLU A 18 3.56 6.95 17.98
N ILE A 19 3.21 7.70 16.94
CA ILE A 19 3.96 7.66 15.67
C ILE A 19 5.40 8.13 15.90
N GLU A 20 5.60 9.22 16.65
CA GLU A 20 6.94 9.70 17.01
C GLU A 20 7.70 8.64 17.81
N HIS A 21 7.05 8.00 18.79
CA HIS A 21 7.64 6.94 19.61
C HIS A 21 8.10 5.74 18.73
N VAL A 22 7.21 5.23 17.88
CA VAL A 22 7.51 4.08 17.01
C VAL A 22 8.70 4.36 16.09
N ILE A 23 8.76 5.54 15.49
CA ILE A 23 9.85 5.92 14.58
C ILE A 23 11.19 6.01 15.34
N LYS A 24 11.17 6.57 16.56
CA LYS A 24 12.40 6.75 17.36
C LYS A 24 12.93 5.45 17.96
N GLU A 25 12.04 4.57 18.41
CA GLU A 25 12.43 3.39 19.18
C GLU A 25 12.69 2.14 18.31
N PHE A 26 11.97 1.96 17.21
CA PHE A 26 12.05 0.72 16.45
C PHE A 26 12.82 0.83 15.12
N GLY A 27 13.18 2.06 14.70
CA GLY A 27 14.02 2.29 13.53
C GLY A 27 13.40 1.78 12.23
N ASP A 28 14.22 1.11 11.40
CA ASP A 28 13.81 0.64 10.08
C ASP A 28 12.77 -0.47 10.17
N ARG A 29 11.59 -0.22 9.58
CA ARG A 29 10.44 -1.14 9.61
C ARG A 29 10.15 -1.74 8.24
N ASP A 30 11.19 -1.98 7.42
CA ASP A 30 11.00 -2.66 6.13
C ASP A 30 10.40 -4.06 6.29
N PRO A 31 9.67 -4.58 5.28
CA PRO A 31 8.92 -5.83 5.38
C PRO A 31 9.71 -7.00 5.98
N GLY A 32 9.19 -7.58 7.06
CA GLY A 32 9.80 -8.70 7.79
C GLY A 32 11.10 -8.35 8.53
N SER A 33 11.40 -7.05 8.74
CA SER A 33 12.55 -6.60 9.52
C SER A 33 12.36 -6.84 11.02
N GLU A 34 13.43 -6.69 11.78
CA GLU A 34 13.37 -6.68 13.24
C GLU A 34 12.58 -5.47 13.75
N GLY A 35 12.75 -4.30 13.11
CA GLY A 35 12.03 -3.07 13.46
C GLY A 35 10.53 -3.21 13.25
N GLU A 36 10.08 -3.75 12.11
CA GLU A 36 8.65 -4.03 11.86
C GLU A 36 8.08 -4.97 12.92
N ASN A 37 8.77 -6.07 13.22
CA ASN A 37 8.28 -7.02 14.21
C ASN A 37 8.22 -6.43 15.63
N LYS A 38 9.20 -5.61 16.04
CA LYS A 38 9.17 -4.89 17.33
C LYS A 38 8.04 -3.88 17.39
N ALA A 39 7.80 -3.14 16.31
CA ALA A 39 6.68 -2.19 16.24
C ALA A 39 5.33 -2.91 16.34
N LEU A 40 5.17 -4.04 15.63
CA LEU A 40 3.97 -4.89 15.75
C LEU A 40 3.77 -5.44 17.17
N ASP A 41 4.85 -5.89 17.84
CA ASP A 41 4.77 -6.39 19.21
C ASP A 41 4.42 -5.26 20.18
N TYR A 42 4.92 -4.04 19.97
CA TYR A 42 4.56 -2.86 20.75
C TYR A 42 3.08 -2.47 20.54
N MET A 43 2.61 -2.38 19.29
CA MET A 43 1.20 -2.10 18.98
C MET A 43 0.29 -3.17 19.56
N LYS A 44 0.73 -4.45 19.57
CA LYS A 44 0.00 -5.51 20.25
C LYS A 44 -0.11 -5.26 21.75
N SER A 45 0.99 -4.86 22.40
CA SER A 45 0.95 -4.59 23.85
C SER A 45 -0.01 -3.46 24.21
N GLN A 46 -0.14 -2.43 23.35
CA GLN A 46 -1.14 -1.39 23.52
C GLN A 46 -2.57 -1.92 23.33
N LEU A 47 -2.77 -2.74 22.29
CA LEU A 47 -4.07 -3.37 22.05
C LEU A 47 -4.46 -4.35 23.17
N ASP A 48 -3.49 -5.01 23.83
CA ASP A 48 -3.75 -5.84 25.04
C ASP A 48 -4.35 -5.01 26.19
N GLU A 49 -4.07 -3.70 26.24
CA GLU A 49 -4.63 -2.80 27.26
C GLU A 49 -6.03 -2.31 26.89
N PHE A 50 -6.32 -2.12 25.61
CA PHE A 50 -7.56 -1.46 25.13
C PHE A 50 -8.62 -2.42 24.61
N SER A 51 -8.29 -3.70 24.43
CA SER A 51 -9.15 -4.68 23.74
C SER A 51 -9.56 -5.83 24.65
N ASP A 52 -10.68 -6.47 24.35
CA ASP A 52 -11.12 -7.69 25.04
C ASP A 52 -10.32 -8.91 24.57
N GLU A 53 -9.91 -8.93 23.33
CA GLU A 53 -9.11 -9.99 22.72
C GLU A 53 -8.06 -9.40 21.79
N THR A 54 -6.88 -10.01 21.78
CA THR A 54 -5.81 -9.66 20.84
C THR A 54 -5.25 -10.90 20.20
N HIS A 55 -4.81 -10.76 18.96
CA HIS A 55 -4.20 -11.85 18.21
C HIS A 55 -2.99 -11.35 17.43
N ARG A 56 -1.93 -12.19 17.36
CA ARG A 56 -0.76 -11.93 16.51
C ARG A 56 -0.55 -13.11 15.57
N GLU A 57 -0.54 -12.83 14.29
CA GLU A 57 -0.25 -13.79 13.23
C GLU A 57 1.19 -13.67 12.76
N SER A 58 1.71 -14.75 12.17
CA SER A 58 3.04 -14.75 11.55
C SER A 58 3.00 -15.44 10.20
N TYR A 59 3.72 -14.89 9.22
CA TYR A 59 3.84 -15.45 7.88
C TYR A 59 5.22 -15.15 7.29
N LYS A 60 5.52 -15.77 6.13
CA LYS A 60 6.77 -15.53 5.40
C LYS A 60 6.55 -14.53 4.27
N VAL A 61 7.49 -13.59 4.14
CA VAL A 61 7.52 -12.56 3.11
C VAL A 61 8.89 -12.51 2.44
N ALA A 62 8.93 -12.20 1.15
CA ALA A 62 10.15 -11.89 0.40
C ALA A 62 10.23 -10.37 0.17
N PRO A 63 10.87 -9.60 1.07
CA PRO A 63 10.77 -8.13 1.11
C PRO A 63 11.30 -7.43 -0.14
N HIS A 64 12.24 -8.06 -0.85
CA HIS A 64 12.85 -7.49 -2.06
C HIS A 64 12.20 -7.98 -3.36
N ALA A 65 11.19 -8.85 -3.30
CA ALA A 65 10.58 -9.42 -4.50
C ALA A 65 9.75 -8.36 -5.24
N PHE A 66 8.92 -7.60 -4.50
CA PHE A 66 7.98 -6.65 -5.09
C PHE A 66 8.66 -5.60 -5.98
N PHE A 67 9.79 -5.04 -5.59
CA PHE A 67 10.60 -4.17 -6.44
C PHE A 67 11.72 -4.90 -7.21
N GLY A 68 11.89 -6.20 -6.98
CA GLY A 68 12.91 -7.03 -7.65
C GLY A 68 12.77 -7.10 -9.18
N TRP A 69 11.56 -6.89 -9.68
CA TRP A 69 11.31 -6.82 -11.12
C TRP A 69 12.08 -5.69 -11.81
N THR A 70 12.39 -4.57 -11.13
CA THR A 70 13.16 -3.45 -11.70
C THR A 70 14.55 -3.91 -12.13
N TYR A 71 15.22 -4.74 -11.31
CA TYR A 71 16.53 -5.32 -11.63
C TYR A 71 16.46 -6.26 -12.82
N ILE A 72 15.44 -7.13 -12.86
CA ILE A 72 15.26 -8.12 -13.93
C ILE A 72 14.95 -7.41 -15.24
N THR A 73 14.02 -6.45 -15.23
CA THR A 73 13.64 -5.67 -16.42
C THR A 73 14.82 -4.87 -16.98
N ALA A 74 15.54 -4.15 -16.10
CA ALA A 74 16.70 -3.37 -16.53
C ALA A 74 17.81 -4.25 -17.11
N THR A 75 18.12 -5.38 -16.45
CA THR A 75 19.13 -6.34 -16.96
C THR A 75 18.73 -6.89 -18.32
N CYS A 76 17.50 -7.36 -18.47
CA CYS A 76 17.00 -7.87 -19.74
C CYS A 76 17.04 -6.81 -20.85
N ALA A 77 16.65 -5.56 -20.56
CA ALA A 77 16.69 -4.46 -21.53
C ALA A 77 18.12 -4.10 -21.95
N LEU A 78 19.07 -4.06 -21.01
CA LEU A 78 20.49 -3.81 -21.30
C LEU A 78 21.10 -4.91 -22.19
N ILE A 79 20.81 -6.19 -21.87
CA ILE A 79 21.27 -7.31 -22.70
C ILE A 79 20.56 -7.28 -24.07
N ALA A 80 19.28 -6.87 -24.12
CA ALA A 80 18.53 -6.73 -25.36
C ALA A 80 19.17 -5.69 -26.30
N ILE A 81 19.69 -4.56 -25.79
CA ILE A 81 20.45 -3.59 -26.60
C ILE A 81 21.67 -4.27 -27.27
N ILE A 82 22.39 -5.09 -26.50
CA ILE A 82 23.57 -5.79 -27.03
C ILE A 82 23.16 -6.81 -28.09
N THR A 83 22.12 -7.59 -27.86
CA THR A 83 21.67 -8.64 -28.79
C THR A 83 21.03 -8.09 -30.08
N LEU A 84 20.59 -6.82 -30.08
CA LEU A 84 20.15 -6.14 -31.35
C LEU A 84 21.20 -6.22 -32.45
N PHE A 85 22.50 -6.23 -32.13
CA PHE A 85 23.58 -6.18 -33.10
C PHE A 85 23.90 -7.52 -33.78
N PHE A 86 23.33 -8.65 -33.29
CA PHE A 86 23.61 -9.96 -33.88
C PHE A 86 22.45 -10.96 -33.83
N ALA A 87 21.48 -10.77 -32.96
CA ALA A 87 20.34 -11.67 -32.78
C ALA A 87 19.08 -10.92 -32.29
N PRO A 88 18.43 -10.11 -33.15
CA PRO A 88 17.26 -9.30 -32.74
C PRO A 88 16.12 -10.11 -32.13
N VAL A 89 15.95 -11.36 -32.53
CA VAL A 89 14.94 -12.25 -31.88
C VAL A 89 15.21 -12.47 -30.39
N VAL A 90 16.50 -12.56 -29.99
CA VAL A 90 16.88 -12.70 -28.57
C VAL A 90 16.51 -11.44 -27.80
N SER A 91 16.66 -10.27 -28.41
CA SER A 91 16.22 -9.00 -27.79
C SER A 91 14.73 -9.01 -27.46
N VAL A 92 13.88 -9.48 -28.37
CA VAL A 92 12.43 -9.61 -28.12
C VAL A 92 12.15 -10.57 -26.98
N VAL A 93 12.79 -11.74 -26.98
CA VAL A 93 12.62 -12.74 -25.90
C VAL A 93 13.04 -12.16 -24.54
N LEU A 94 14.18 -11.47 -24.48
CA LEU A 94 14.67 -10.84 -23.27
C LEU A 94 13.70 -9.77 -22.75
N LEU A 95 13.16 -8.93 -23.61
CA LEU A 95 12.16 -7.92 -23.21
C LEU A 95 10.90 -8.58 -22.65
N VAL A 96 10.40 -9.64 -23.29
CA VAL A 96 9.25 -10.39 -22.77
C VAL A 96 9.57 -10.98 -21.40
N LEU A 97 10.71 -11.66 -21.25
CA LEU A 97 11.14 -12.23 -19.97
C LEU A 97 11.34 -11.15 -18.88
N GLY A 98 11.83 -9.98 -19.25
CA GLY A 98 12.01 -8.85 -18.33
C GLY A 98 10.69 -8.22 -17.87
N LEU A 99 9.67 -8.21 -18.74
CA LEU A 99 8.37 -7.63 -18.41
C LEU A 99 7.45 -8.56 -17.62
N LEU A 100 7.61 -9.88 -17.73
CA LEU A 100 6.77 -10.84 -17.00
C LEU A 100 6.79 -10.65 -15.48
N PRO A 101 7.95 -10.46 -14.82
CA PRO A 101 7.99 -10.15 -13.38
C PRO A 101 7.27 -8.84 -13.03
N MET A 102 7.44 -7.78 -13.82
CA MET A 102 6.73 -6.52 -13.62
C MET A 102 5.21 -6.71 -13.69
N ILE A 103 4.73 -7.46 -14.67
CA ILE A 103 3.29 -7.76 -14.81
C ILE A 103 2.80 -8.57 -13.60
N GLY A 104 3.56 -9.58 -13.19
CA GLY A 104 3.19 -10.40 -12.03
C GLY A 104 3.15 -9.61 -10.72
N GLU A 105 4.28 -8.96 -10.36
CA GLU A 105 4.43 -8.28 -9.06
C GLU A 105 3.68 -6.95 -9.00
N PHE A 106 3.89 -6.06 -9.99
CA PHE A 106 3.40 -4.68 -9.91
C PHE A 106 2.00 -4.48 -10.52
N VAL A 107 1.68 -5.17 -11.64
CA VAL A 107 0.34 -4.99 -12.25
C VAL A 107 -0.72 -5.82 -11.52
N PHE A 108 -0.40 -7.08 -11.20
CA PHE A 108 -1.34 -8.00 -10.58
C PHE A 108 -1.09 -8.26 -9.09
N TYR A 109 -0.03 -7.72 -8.52
CA TYR A 109 0.36 -7.94 -7.12
C TYR A 109 0.42 -9.43 -6.76
N LYS A 110 0.93 -10.27 -7.68
CA LYS A 110 1.15 -11.70 -7.44
C LYS A 110 2.56 -11.95 -6.91
N GLU A 111 2.71 -13.02 -6.12
CA GLU A 111 4.01 -13.46 -5.60
C GLU A 111 4.81 -14.20 -6.69
N ALA A 112 5.04 -13.53 -7.84
CA ALA A 112 5.53 -14.16 -9.06
C ALA A 112 7.00 -14.54 -8.99
N ILE A 113 7.82 -13.77 -8.26
CA ILE A 113 9.26 -13.97 -8.16
C ILE A 113 9.77 -14.12 -6.73
N ASP A 114 8.88 -14.27 -5.74
CA ASP A 114 9.24 -14.48 -4.32
C ASP A 114 10.26 -15.61 -4.11
N PHE A 115 10.23 -16.64 -4.97
CA PHE A 115 11.12 -17.80 -4.90
C PHE A 115 12.60 -17.46 -5.21
N LEU A 116 12.88 -16.31 -5.83
CA LEU A 116 14.22 -15.83 -6.13
C LEU A 116 14.85 -15.05 -4.96
N PHE A 117 14.06 -14.66 -3.97
CA PHE A 117 14.49 -13.77 -2.90
C PHE A 117 14.47 -14.43 -1.53
N LYS A 118 15.36 -13.96 -0.65
CA LYS A 118 15.41 -14.44 0.74
C LYS A 118 14.13 -14.04 1.48
N LYS A 119 13.52 -15.03 2.14
CA LYS A 119 12.32 -14.82 2.95
C LYS A 119 12.68 -14.42 4.37
N ARG A 120 11.87 -13.51 4.94
CA ARG A 120 11.84 -13.10 6.34
C ARG A 120 10.52 -13.52 6.99
N THR A 121 10.37 -13.30 8.28
CA THR A 121 9.10 -13.48 9.00
C THR A 121 8.52 -12.13 9.32
N SER A 122 7.28 -11.89 8.94
CA SER A 122 6.46 -10.76 9.31
C SER A 122 5.20 -11.23 10.03
N GLY A 123 4.26 -10.33 10.33
CA GLY A 123 3.01 -10.68 10.98
C GLY A 123 1.96 -9.60 10.88
N ASN A 124 0.76 -9.93 11.36
CA ASN A 124 -0.34 -9.00 11.59
C ASN A 124 -0.68 -8.98 13.07
N VAL A 125 -1.25 -7.89 13.54
CA VAL A 125 -1.77 -7.75 14.91
C VAL A 125 -3.22 -7.30 14.85
N MET A 126 -4.06 -7.89 15.67
CA MET A 126 -5.47 -7.58 15.75
C MET A 126 -5.87 -7.38 17.21
N GLY A 127 -6.65 -6.33 17.48
CA GLY A 127 -7.32 -6.09 18.74
C GLY A 127 -8.81 -5.92 18.52
N THR A 128 -9.63 -6.44 19.43
CA THR A 128 -11.09 -6.50 19.28
C THR A 128 -11.80 -6.00 20.53
N ILE A 129 -12.72 -5.05 20.37
CA ILE A 129 -13.72 -4.70 21.39
C ILE A 129 -15.06 -5.35 21.01
N LYS A 130 -15.54 -6.24 21.89
CA LYS A 130 -16.79 -6.97 21.70
C LYS A 130 -18.01 -6.11 22.04
N PRO A 131 -19.16 -6.35 21.39
CA PRO A 131 -20.41 -5.72 21.77
C PRO A 131 -20.94 -6.25 23.10
N THR A 132 -21.92 -5.56 23.67
CA THR A 132 -22.59 -5.99 24.90
C THR A 132 -23.59 -7.14 24.68
N GLY A 133 -24.08 -7.29 23.44
CA GLY A 133 -25.00 -8.35 23.01
C GLY A 133 -24.38 -9.30 21.99
N GLU A 134 -25.24 -9.96 21.23
CA GLU A 134 -24.81 -10.86 20.16
C GLU A 134 -24.13 -10.07 19.02
N VAL A 135 -23.01 -10.59 18.49
CA VAL A 135 -22.32 -10.00 17.34
C VAL A 135 -23.15 -10.20 16.08
N LYS A 136 -23.68 -9.11 15.52
CA LYS A 136 -24.40 -9.08 14.25
C LYS A 136 -23.65 -8.32 13.18
N ARG A 137 -22.73 -7.45 13.61
CA ARG A 137 -21.91 -6.60 12.73
C ARG A 137 -20.47 -6.57 13.20
N ARG A 138 -19.59 -6.32 12.28
CA ARG A 138 -18.15 -6.14 12.56
C ARG A 138 -17.57 -5.05 11.69
N VAL A 139 -16.84 -4.12 12.29
CA VAL A 139 -16.05 -3.10 11.60
C VAL A 139 -14.58 -3.41 11.82
N VAL A 140 -13.84 -3.62 10.75
CA VAL A 140 -12.39 -3.81 10.79
C VAL A 140 -11.73 -2.54 10.26
N LEU A 141 -11.00 -1.84 11.13
CA LEU A 141 -10.19 -0.67 10.81
C LEU A 141 -8.76 -1.14 10.54
N ASN A 142 -8.20 -0.79 9.39
CA ASN A 142 -6.94 -1.35 8.95
C ASN A 142 -5.92 -0.28 8.55
N GLY A 143 -4.66 -0.53 8.86
CA GLY A 143 -3.47 0.16 8.39
C GLY A 143 -2.27 -0.75 8.45
N HIS A 144 -1.17 -0.42 7.72
CA HIS A 144 0.04 -1.23 7.72
C HIS A 144 1.17 -0.59 8.52
N SER A 145 1.98 -1.43 9.17
CA SER A 145 3.05 -1.01 10.08
C SER A 145 4.43 -0.90 9.44
N ASP A 146 4.61 -1.57 8.32
CA ASP A 146 5.87 -1.55 7.60
C ASP A 146 6.09 -0.23 6.85
N ALA A 147 7.31 -0.01 6.47
CA ALA A 147 7.74 1.17 5.74
C ALA A 147 8.55 0.76 4.50
N VAL A 148 8.42 1.56 3.45
CA VAL A 148 9.00 1.28 2.13
C VAL A 148 10.51 1.57 2.09
N TYR A 149 11.19 0.98 1.10
CA TYR A 149 12.51 1.43 0.67
C TYR A 149 12.42 2.75 -0.08
N GLU A 150 13.36 3.69 0.22
CA GLU A 150 13.33 5.03 -0.35
C GLU A 150 13.31 5.03 -1.88
N TRP A 151 12.40 5.79 -2.46
CA TRP A 151 12.41 6.11 -3.88
C TRP A 151 13.49 7.17 -4.16
N HIS A 152 14.67 6.69 -4.49
CA HIS A 152 15.88 7.52 -4.62
C HIS A 152 15.69 8.75 -5.51
N TRP A 153 15.13 8.57 -6.70
CA TRP A 153 14.94 9.69 -7.65
C TRP A 153 13.89 10.68 -7.20
N HIS A 154 12.91 10.24 -6.40
CA HIS A 154 11.94 11.12 -5.77
C HIS A 154 12.60 11.97 -4.69
N TYR A 155 13.43 11.37 -3.85
CA TYR A 155 14.16 12.09 -2.82
C TYR A 155 15.12 13.14 -3.38
N VAL A 156 15.88 12.81 -4.44
CA VAL A 156 16.92 13.68 -5.01
C VAL A 156 16.35 14.82 -5.85
N GLY A 157 15.31 14.59 -6.64
CA GLY A 157 14.80 15.57 -7.62
C GLY A 157 13.28 15.72 -7.65
N GLY A 158 12.58 15.24 -6.62
CA GLY A 158 11.13 15.35 -6.49
C GLY A 158 10.36 14.61 -7.58
N TYR A 159 9.06 14.89 -7.65
CA TYR A 159 8.11 14.22 -8.56
C TYR A 159 8.54 14.20 -10.03
N LYS A 160 9.16 15.29 -10.53
CA LYS A 160 9.60 15.38 -11.94
C LYS A 160 10.70 14.37 -12.27
N LEU A 161 11.71 14.27 -11.40
CA LEU A 161 12.80 13.30 -11.63
C LEU A 161 12.31 11.86 -11.41
N PHE A 162 11.46 11.64 -10.41
CA PHE A 162 10.79 10.36 -10.18
C PHE A 162 10.03 9.91 -11.44
N LEU A 163 9.15 10.77 -11.98
CA LEU A 163 8.39 10.45 -13.19
C LEU A 163 9.30 10.20 -14.40
N THR A 164 10.36 10.98 -14.54
CA THR A 164 11.36 10.82 -15.61
C THR A 164 12.08 9.46 -15.50
N SER A 165 12.39 9.03 -14.27
CA SER A 165 13.05 7.74 -14.01
C SER A 165 12.20 6.52 -14.39
N ILE A 166 10.88 6.70 -14.55
CA ILE A 166 9.95 5.68 -15.02
C ILE A 166 9.73 5.80 -16.52
N ILE A 167 9.45 7.01 -17.02
CA ILE A 167 9.04 7.22 -18.42
C ILE A 167 10.18 6.87 -19.38
N ILE A 168 11.43 7.27 -19.09
CA ILE A 168 12.54 7.00 -20.01
C ILE A 168 12.82 5.50 -20.16
N PRO A 169 12.90 4.66 -19.10
CA PRO A 169 12.97 3.20 -19.25
C PRO A 169 11.81 2.58 -20.01
N VAL A 170 10.58 3.08 -19.85
CA VAL A 170 9.43 2.60 -20.65
C VAL A 170 9.63 2.91 -22.13
N ILE A 171 10.04 4.13 -22.47
CA ILE A 171 10.37 4.51 -23.84
C ILE A 171 11.51 3.64 -24.39
N ALA A 172 12.53 3.36 -23.58
CA ALA A 172 13.64 2.50 -23.96
C ALA A 172 13.18 1.10 -24.36
N VAL A 173 12.36 0.46 -23.51
CA VAL A 173 11.80 -0.88 -23.78
C VAL A 173 11.01 -0.90 -25.09
N ILE A 174 10.15 0.10 -25.32
CA ILE A 174 9.35 0.23 -26.54
C ILE A 174 10.29 0.42 -27.76
N TYR A 175 11.27 1.30 -27.65
CA TYR A 175 12.21 1.58 -28.73
C TYR A 175 13.04 0.34 -29.10
N ILE A 176 13.57 -0.39 -28.11
CA ILE A 176 14.32 -1.63 -28.32
C ILE A 176 13.44 -2.68 -29.00
N ALA A 177 12.18 -2.84 -28.55
CA ALA A 177 11.24 -3.78 -29.14
C ALA A 177 10.95 -3.45 -30.61
N VAL A 178 10.66 -2.18 -30.91
CA VAL A 178 10.44 -1.72 -32.29
C VAL A 178 11.69 -1.95 -33.15
N THR A 179 12.86 -1.60 -32.63
CA THR A 179 14.15 -1.81 -33.37
C THR A 179 14.37 -3.30 -33.67
N ALA A 180 14.11 -4.18 -32.68
CA ALA A 180 14.25 -5.63 -32.90
C ALA A 180 13.29 -6.15 -33.98
N ILE A 181 12.01 -5.71 -33.92
CA ILE A 181 11.00 -6.10 -34.94
C ILE A 181 11.40 -5.63 -36.33
N VAL A 182 11.84 -4.37 -36.47
CA VAL A 182 12.29 -3.81 -37.78
C VAL A 182 13.54 -4.54 -38.27
N ALA A 183 14.49 -4.84 -37.38
CA ALA A 183 15.69 -5.60 -37.76
C ALA A 183 15.34 -7.02 -38.24
N MET A 184 14.44 -7.72 -37.53
CA MET A 184 13.98 -9.04 -37.99
C MET A 184 13.26 -9.01 -39.31
N ALA A 185 12.44 -7.99 -39.57
CA ALA A 185 11.71 -7.83 -40.84
C ALA A 185 12.61 -7.53 -42.03
N MET A 186 13.67 -6.72 -41.85
CA MET A 186 14.55 -6.26 -42.92
C MET A 186 15.80 -7.12 -43.11
N ASN A 187 16.33 -7.71 -42.02
CA ASN A 187 17.63 -8.39 -42.03
C ASN A 187 17.57 -9.86 -41.60
N GLY A 188 16.40 -10.33 -41.18
CA GLY A 188 16.21 -11.68 -40.63
C GLY A 188 16.33 -11.77 -39.11
N VAL A 189 15.93 -12.92 -38.57
CA VAL A 189 15.79 -13.13 -37.12
C VAL A 189 17.12 -13.22 -36.38
N VAL A 190 18.18 -13.60 -37.06
CA VAL A 190 19.55 -13.70 -36.56
C VAL A 190 20.51 -13.10 -37.63
N GLY A 191 21.54 -12.41 -37.17
CA GLY A 191 22.55 -11.77 -38.01
C GLY A 191 22.72 -10.30 -37.66
N THR A 192 23.79 -9.72 -38.20
CA THR A 192 24.08 -8.30 -37.97
C THR A 192 23.13 -7.42 -38.81
N PRO A 193 22.36 -6.52 -38.17
CA PRO A 193 21.50 -5.62 -38.92
C PRO A 193 22.30 -4.70 -39.80
N SER A 194 21.71 -4.26 -40.91
CA SER A 194 22.28 -3.31 -41.89
C SER A 194 21.27 -2.23 -42.23
N GLY A 195 21.75 -1.11 -42.78
CA GLY A 195 20.87 0.01 -43.14
C GLY A 195 20.18 0.65 -41.92
N ALA A 196 18.90 0.97 -42.02
CA ALA A 196 18.14 1.66 -40.97
C ALA A 196 18.14 0.91 -39.62
N PRO A 197 17.92 -0.43 -39.55
CA PRO A 197 17.96 -1.17 -38.27
C PRO A 197 19.29 -1.05 -37.53
N LEU A 198 20.44 -0.97 -38.25
CA LEU A 198 21.73 -0.77 -37.57
C LEU A 198 21.82 0.60 -36.93
N TYR A 199 21.35 1.67 -37.59
CA TYR A 199 21.33 3.01 -36.99
C TYR A 199 20.38 3.07 -35.79
N MET A 200 19.24 2.40 -35.85
CA MET A 200 18.31 2.29 -34.71
C MET A 200 18.95 1.53 -33.55
N ALA A 201 19.67 0.43 -33.80
CA ALA A 201 20.40 -0.31 -32.78
C ALA A 201 21.50 0.55 -32.14
N ILE A 202 22.26 1.32 -32.92
CA ILE A 202 23.24 2.27 -32.37
C ILE A 202 22.56 3.35 -31.55
N ALA A 203 21.45 3.91 -31.99
CA ALA A 203 20.71 4.92 -31.25
C ALA A 203 20.13 4.41 -29.92
N SER A 204 19.83 3.10 -29.81
CA SER A 204 19.33 2.51 -28.56
C SER A 204 20.31 2.65 -27.40
N VAL A 205 21.60 2.80 -27.66
CA VAL A 205 22.65 2.98 -26.64
C VAL A 205 22.43 4.24 -25.79
N ILE A 206 21.71 5.24 -26.31
CA ILE A 206 21.36 6.46 -25.56
C ILE A 206 20.54 6.16 -24.27
N PHE A 207 19.82 5.03 -24.26
CA PHE A 207 19.00 4.62 -23.13
C PHE A 207 19.78 3.90 -22.01
N VAL A 208 21.03 3.50 -22.25
CA VAL A 208 21.85 2.77 -21.27
C VAL A 208 21.94 3.51 -19.94
N PRO A 209 22.24 4.83 -19.88
CA PRO A 209 22.28 5.54 -18.59
C PRO A 209 20.95 5.46 -17.82
N ALA A 210 19.82 5.65 -18.51
CA ALA A 210 18.50 5.59 -17.86
C ALA A 210 18.16 4.19 -17.33
N LEU A 211 18.49 3.14 -18.08
CA LEU A 211 18.32 1.75 -17.63
C LEU A 211 19.24 1.41 -16.44
N LEU A 212 20.45 1.96 -16.39
CA LEU A 212 21.34 1.84 -15.21
C LEU A 212 20.78 2.59 -14.02
N CYS A 213 20.24 3.80 -14.22
CA CYS A 213 19.57 4.56 -13.16
C CYS A 213 18.34 3.84 -12.62
N PHE A 214 17.68 2.99 -13.42
CA PHE A 214 16.51 2.24 -12.99
C PHE A 214 16.81 1.18 -11.89
N TYR A 215 18.07 0.73 -11.76
CA TYR A 215 18.52 -0.09 -10.63
C TYR A 215 18.44 0.64 -9.29
N MET A 216 18.42 1.98 -9.31
CA MET A 216 18.31 2.81 -8.11
C MET A 216 16.89 3.34 -7.91
N PHE A 217 15.88 2.72 -8.54
CA PHE A 217 14.48 3.13 -8.37
C PHE A 217 14.06 3.04 -6.90
N ALA A 218 14.30 1.91 -6.26
CA ALA A 218 14.16 1.72 -4.82
C ALA A 218 15.56 1.54 -4.19
N ASP A 219 15.92 2.37 -3.23
CA ASP A 219 17.17 2.23 -2.49
C ASP A 219 16.98 1.24 -1.33
N HIS A 220 17.24 -0.02 -1.58
CA HIS A 220 17.13 -1.09 -0.59
C HIS A 220 18.07 -0.97 0.63
N LYS A 221 18.86 0.09 0.73
CA LYS A 221 19.72 0.38 1.89
C LYS A 221 19.11 1.44 2.81
N THR A 222 18.13 2.17 2.33
CA THR A 222 17.47 3.24 3.06
C THR A 222 16.00 2.91 3.22
N VAL A 223 15.55 2.72 4.45
CA VAL A 223 14.14 2.57 4.80
C VAL A 223 13.61 3.93 5.23
N VAL A 224 12.43 4.31 4.75
CA VAL A 224 11.81 5.59 5.13
C VAL A 224 11.22 5.51 6.53
N PRO A 225 11.01 6.64 7.25
CA PRO A 225 10.35 6.60 8.56
C PRO A 225 8.90 6.14 8.48
N GLY A 226 8.18 6.40 7.38
CA GLY A 226 6.80 5.93 7.16
C GLY A 226 5.81 6.45 8.20
N ALA A 227 5.86 7.76 8.50
CA ALA A 227 4.97 8.38 9.46
C ALA A 227 3.55 8.48 8.92
N ASN A 228 3.40 9.12 7.76
CA ASN A 228 2.11 9.27 7.08
C ASN A 228 1.73 7.99 6.35
N ASP A 229 2.70 7.33 5.74
CA ASP A 229 2.59 6.07 5.02
C ASP A 229 3.36 4.95 5.77
N ASN A 230 2.69 4.19 6.72
CA ASN A 230 1.25 4.30 7.01
C ASN A 230 0.98 4.17 8.53
N LEU A 231 1.88 4.70 9.41
CA LEU A 231 1.65 4.69 10.84
C LEU A 231 0.40 5.51 11.24
N THR A 232 0.03 6.55 10.45
CA THR A 232 -1.23 7.29 10.66
C THR A 232 -2.44 6.38 10.63
N ALA A 233 -2.47 5.40 9.73
CA ALA A 233 -3.54 4.42 9.62
C ALA A 233 -3.55 3.43 10.80
N CYS A 234 -2.37 2.92 11.17
CA CYS A 234 -2.24 2.02 12.32
C CYS A 234 -2.78 2.66 13.58
N TYR A 235 -2.31 3.89 13.86
CA TYR A 235 -2.72 4.58 15.08
C TYR A 235 -4.12 5.19 15.00
N MET A 236 -4.68 5.42 13.81
CA MET A 236 -6.11 5.72 13.67
C MET A 236 -6.97 4.55 14.15
N ALA A 237 -6.64 3.32 13.76
CA ALA A 237 -7.34 2.13 14.20
C ALA A 237 -7.17 1.87 15.71
N ILE A 238 -5.94 1.97 16.23
CA ILE A 238 -5.64 1.75 17.67
C ILE A 238 -6.29 2.84 18.52
N ALA A 239 -6.21 4.11 18.13
CA ALA A 239 -6.81 5.23 18.86
C ALA A 239 -8.33 5.10 18.94
N MET A 240 -8.99 4.53 17.91
CA MET A 240 -10.43 4.28 17.98
C MET A 240 -10.77 3.28 19.11
N LEU A 241 -10.02 2.18 19.23
CA LEU A 241 -10.21 1.22 20.30
C LEU A 241 -9.89 1.85 21.67
N LYS A 242 -8.79 2.61 21.76
CA LYS A 242 -8.44 3.35 22.99
C LYS A 242 -9.55 4.31 23.41
N LEU A 243 -10.09 5.09 22.49
CA LEU A 243 -11.20 6.01 22.79
C LEU A 243 -12.45 5.28 23.28
N MET A 244 -12.77 4.13 22.71
CA MET A 244 -13.87 3.31 23.16
C MET A 244 -13.61 2.75 24.57
N HIS A 245 -12.40 2.23 24.80
CA HIS A 245 -12.00 1.70 26.11
C HIS A 245 -12.04 2.79 27.20
N ASP A 246 -11.38 3.93 26.99
CA ASP A 246 -11.23 4.99 27.98
C ASP A 246 -12.57 5.65 28.36
N ASN A 247 -13.57 5.55 27.50
CA ASN A 247 -14.90 6.11 27.69
C ASN A 247 -15.99 5.07 27.99
N ASP A 248 -15.59 3.81 28.23
CA ASP A 248 -16.49 2.69 28.47
C ASP A 248 -17.59 2.55 27.39
N ILE A 249 -17.21 2.80 26.11
CA ILE A 249 -18.12 2.74 24.98
C ILE A 249 -18.12 1.34 24.40
N ARG A 250 -19.31 0.73 24.36
CA ARG A 250 -19.57 -0.52 23.68
C ARG A 250 -20.86 -0.43 22.89
N PHE A 251 -20.83 -0.92 21.67
CA PHE A 251 -22.03 -1.10 20.88
C PHE A 251 -22.86 -2.28 21.36
N GLU A 252 -24.13 -2.32 21.00
CA GLU A 252 -24.99 -3.43 21.39
C GLU A 252 -24.72 -4.67 20.52
N HIS A 253 -24.46 -4.47 19.21
CA HIS A 253 -24.34 -5.56 18.25
C HIS A 253 -23.13 -5.48 17.33
N THR A 254 -22.31 -4.44 17.42
CA THR A 254 -21.17 -4.23 16.54
C THR A 254 -19.84 -4.45 17.26
N GLU A 255 -19.09 -5.40 16.78
CA GLU A 255 -17.69 -5.63 17.14
C GLU A 255 -16.80 -4.65 16.38
N VAL A 256 -15.88 -3.99 17.11
CA VAL A 256 -14.90 -3.06 16.49
C VAL A 256 -13.50 -3.65 16.61
N VAL A 257 -12.82 -3.72 15.49
CA VAL A 257 -11.52 -4.38 15.36
C VAL A 257 -10.50 -3.41 14.77
N ALA A 258 -9.34 -3.30 15.42
CA ALA A 258 -8.14 -2.72 14.83
C ALA A 258 -7.28 -3.85 14.27
N LEU A 259 -7.03 -3.84 12.97
CA LEU A 259 -6.16 -4.76 12.27
C LEU A 259 -4.94 -4.01 11.74
N VAL A 260 -3.79 -4.23 12.37
CA VAL A 260 -2.50 -3.74 11.88
C VAL A 260 -1.84 -4.83 11.05
N THR A 261 -1.72 -4.58 9.76
CA THR A 261 -1.03 -5.47 8.84
C THR A 261 0.46 -5.14 8.76
N GLY A 262 1.28 -6.15 8.48
CA GLY A 262 2.68 -5.94 8.14
C GLY A 262 2.93 -6.17 6.66
N SER A 263 4.08 -5.71 6.18
CA SER A 263 4.61 -6.03 4.84
C SER A 263 3.63 -5.73 3.69
N GLU A 264 2.91 -4.63 3.78
CA GLU A 264 2.07 -4.10 2.71
C GLU A 264 2.95 -3.68 1.52
N GLU A 265 4.05 -2.99 1.80
CA GLU A 265 5.03 -2.45 0.85
C GLU A 265 5.80 -3.53 0.05
N ALA A 266 5.69 -4.78 0.49
CA ALA A 266 6.12 -5.93 -0.29
C ALA A 266 5.01 -6.46 -1.23
N GLY A 267 3.93 -5.72 -1.44
CA GLY A 267 2.80 -6.05 -2.32
C GLY A 267 1.62 -6.68 -1.59
N LEU A 268 1.08 -6.01 -0.58
CA LEU A 268 -0.10 -6.38 0.21
C LEU A 268 0.05 -7.72 0.96
N ARG A 269 1.27 -8.07 1.38
CA ARG A 269 1.53 -9.43 1.91
C ARG A 269 0.78 -9.69 3.21
N GLY A 270 0.63 -8.67 4.08
CA GLY A 270 -0.08 -8.79 5.35
C GLY A 270 -1.56 -9.05 5.18
N ALA A 271 -2.25 -8.23 4.40
CA ALA A 271 -3.67 -8.39 4.13
C ALA A 271 -3.98 -9.72 3.40
N LYS A 272 -3.13 -10.12 2.44
CA LYS A 272 -3.25 -11.44 1.79
C LYS A 272 -3.05 -12.60 2.76
N ALA A 273 -2.04 -12.49 3.64
CA ALA A 273 -1.79 -13.49 4.67
C ALA A 273 -2.96 -13.59 5.65
N PHE A 274 -3.49 -12.43 6.11
CA PHE A 274 -4.69 -12.40 6.93
C PHE A 274 -5.85 -13.13 6.29
N CYS A 275 -6.15 -12.82 5.02
CA CYS A 275 -7.24 -13.48 4.31
C CYS A 275 -7.05 -14.98 4.14
N LYS A 276 -5.81 -15.44 4.00
CA LYS A 276 -5.45 -16.85 3.85
C LYS A 276 -5.50 -17.61 5.18
N LEU A 277 -5.04 -16.97 6.26
CA LEU A 277 -5.02 -17.57 7.60
C LEU A 277 -6.42 -17.59 8.23
N ASN A 278 -7.28 -16.63 7.86
CA ASN A 278 -8.64 -16.47 8.37
C ASN A 278 -9.66 -16.52 7.23
N PRO A 279 -9.83 -17.66 6.55
CA PRO A 279 -10.63 -17.75 5.33
C PRO A 279 -12.11 -17.39 5.53
N GLU A 280 -12.67 -17.66 6.71
CA GLU A 280 -14.08 -17.40 7.04
C GLU A 280 -14.30 -16.00 7.64
N TYR A 281 -13.24 -15.34 8.16
CA TYR A 281 -13.35 -14.06 8.84
C TYR A 281 -13.82 -12.96 7.89
N GLY A 282 -14.95 -12.34 8.23
CA GLY A 282 -15.59 -11.31 7.39
C GLY A 282 -16.45 -11.90 6.26
N LEU A 283 -16.65 -13.23 6.23
CA LEU A 283 -17.53 -13.93 5.30
C LEU A 283 -18.62 -14.73 6.01
N GLU A 284 -18.71 -14.61 7.33
CA GLU A 284 -19.70 -15.28 8.15
C GLU A 284 -21.12 -14.84 7.74
N PRO A 285 -22.05 -15.78 7.44
CA PRO A 285 -23.37 -15.42 6.88
C PRO A 285 -24.25 -14.60 7.82
N ASN A 286 -24.00 -14.67 9.13
CA ASN A 286 -24.80 -14.00 10.14
C ASN A 286 -24.16 -12.73 10.72
N ILE A 287 -22.95 -12.37 10.25
CA ILE A 287 -22.22 -11.18 10.74
C ILE A 287 -21.91 -10.29 9.55
N GLU A 288 -22.58 -9.15 9.46
CA GLU A 288 -22.27 -8.16 8.44
C GLU A 288 -20.93 -7.49 8.77
N THR A 289 -19.89 -7.83 8.00
CA THR A 289 -18.52 -7.33 8.24
C THR A 289 -18.09 -6.35 7.15
N ILE A 290 -17.52 -5.22 7.54
CA ILE A 290 -16.88 -4.24 6.65
C ILE A 290 -15.41 -4.05 7.04
N PHE A 291 -14.57 -3.84 6.04
CA PHE A 291 -13.16 -3.48 6.20
C PHE A 291 -12.95 -2.06 5.70
N VAL A 292 -12.45 -1.18 6.56
CA VAL A 292 -12.10 0.20 6.20
C VAL A 292 -10.61 0.36 6.39
N THR A 293 -9.88 0.39 5.27
CA THR A 293 -8.45 0.68 5.24
C THR A 293 -8.23 2.19 5.25
N TYR A 294 -7.23 2.64 5.95
CA TYR A 294 -6.74 4.02 5.86
C TYR A 294 -5.43 4.04 5.11
N GLU A 295 -5.20 5.14 4.35
CA GLU A 295 -4.00 5.27 3.52
C GLU A 295 -3.50 6.71 3.52
N THR A 296 -2.26 6.91 3.98
CA THR A 296 -1.53 8.20 3.95
C THR A 296 -2.41 9.38 4.38
N LEU A 297 -2.79 9.44 5.70
CA LEU A 297 -3.73 10.42 6.22
C LEU A 297 -3.07 11.78 6.47
N ARG A 298 -2.77 12.55 5.40
CA ARG A 298 -2.02 13.81 5.52
C ARG A 298 -2.65 15.02 4.85
N GLU A 299 -3.00 14.96 3.58
CA GLU A 299 -3.53 16.11 2.84
C GLU A 299 -5.07 16.15 2.94
N LEU A 300 -5.60 16.89 3.93
CA LEU A 300 -7.05 17.00 4.17
C LEU A 300 -7.82 17.44 2.92
N GLU A 301 -7.28 18.34 2.12
CA GLU A 301 -7.88 18.82 0.87
C GLU A 301 -7.96 17.75 -0.22
N HIS A 302 -7.23 16.65 -0.04
CA HIS A 302 -7.24 15.48 -0.93
C HIS A 302 -7.88 14.23 -0.31
N LEU A 303 -8.59 14.42 0.81
CA LEU A 303 -9.31 13.31 1.46
C LEU A 303 -10.38 12.76 0.51
N VAL A 304 -10.33 11.46 0.25
CA VAL A 304 -11.17 10.74 -0.72
C VAL A 304 -11.51 9.34 -0.24
N ILE A 305 -12.48 8.73 -0.92
CA ILE A 305 -12.82 7.32 -0.77
C ILE A 305 -12.41 6.61 -2.05
N TYR A 306 -11.60 5.55 -1.95
CA TYR A 306 -11.31 4.73 -3.11
C TYR A 306 -12.46 3.75 -3.39
N ASN A 307 -13.08 3.88 -4.57
CA ASN A 307 -14.11 2.97 -5.07
C ASN A 307 -13.55 1.94 -6.08
N ARG A 308 -12.28 2.09 -6.45
CA ARG A 308 -11.47 1.14 -7.21
C ARG A 308 -10.04 1.15 -6.69
N ASP A 309 -9.44 0.00 -6.64
CA ASP A 309 -8.11 -0.23 -6.10
C ASP A 309 -7.25 -1.05 -7.08
N LEU A 310 -6.00 -1.34 -6.71
CA LEU A 310 -5.04 -2.13 -7.46
C LEU A 310 -4.98 -1.71 -8.93
N ASN A 311 -4.30 -0.57 -9.19
CA ASN A 311 -4.19 0.02 -10.54
C ASN A 311 -5.57 0.23 -11.21
N GLY A 312 -6.64 0.47 -10.43
CA GLY A 312 -8.01 0.65 -10.89
C GLY A 312 -8.72 -0.62 -11.34
N THR A 313 -8.12 -1.79 -11.16
CA THR A 313 -8.67 -3.08 -11.66
C THR A 313 -9.61 -3.76 -10.67
N VAL A 314 -9.43 -3.55 -9.36
CA VAL A 314 -10.25 -4.13 -8.29
C VAL A 314 -11.38 -3.17 -7.91
N LYS A 315 -12.61 -3.65 -7.97
CA LYS A 315 -13.78 -2.94 -7.44
C LYS A 315 -13.91 -3.24 -5.95
N VAL A 316 -14.13 -2.21 -5.15
CA VAL A 316 -14.43 -2.34 -3.73
C VAL A 316 -15.93 -2.29 -3.47
N ASP A 317 -16.36 -2.47 -2.21
CA ASP A 317 -17.77 -2.52 -1.85
C ASP A 317 -18.40 -1.12 -1.82
N MET A 318 -19.29 -0.83 -2.76
CA MET A 318 -19.92 0.48 -2.88
C MET A 318 -20.81 0.85 -1.69
N PRO A 319 -21.63 -0.06 -1.09
CA PRO A 319 -22.37 0.25 0.13
C PRO A 319 -21.46 0.71 1.28
N THR A 320 -20.28 0.11 1.46
CA THR A 320 -19.30 0.56 2.44
C THR A 320 -18.73 1.94 2.10
N CYS A 321 -18.45 2.21 0.81
CA CYS A 321 -18.04 3.55 0.36
C CYS A 321 -19.11 4.61 0.67
N GLU A 322 -20.37 4.30 0.46
CA GLU A 322 -21.49 5.22 0.71
C GLU A 322 -21.72 5.47 2.19
N LEU A 323 -21.54 4.47 3.04
CA LEU A 323 -21.56 4.64 4.50
C LEU A 323 -20.51 5.67 4.95
N VAL A 324 -19.27 5.50 4.50
CA VAL A 324 -18.18 6.46 4.82
C VAL A 324 -18.51 7.85 4.25
N LYS A 325 -19.05 7.93 3.03
CA LYS A 325 -19.41 9.21 2.41
C LYS A 325 -20.52 9.94 3.17
N ARG A 326 -21.53 9.23 3.68
CA ARG A 326 -22.58 9.82 4.52
C ARG A 326 -22.02 10.35 5.84
N ALA A 327 -21.11 9.60 6.48
CA ALA A 327 -20.44 10.04 7.69
C ALA A 327 -19.58 11.30 7.46
N ALA A 328 -18.85 11.35 6.34
CA ALA A 328 -18.11 12.54 5.95
C ALA A 328 -19.02 13.76 5.74
N ALA A 329 -20.19 13.58 5.10
CA ALA A 329 -21.15 14.64 4.88
C ALA A 329 -21.71 15.21 6.22
N LYS A 330 -21.92 14.38 7.25
CA LYS A 330 -22.28 14.83 8.60
C LYS A 330 -21.20 15.74 9.21
N ASN A 331 -19.92 15.49 8.85
CA ASN A 331 -18.77 16.29 9.25
C ASN A 331 -18.47 17.47 8.33
N GLY A 332 -19.43 17.83 7.44
CA GLY A 332 -19.31 18.96 6.54
C GLY A 332 -18.41 18.72 5.32
N MET A 333 -18.07 17.48 5.00
CA MET A 333 -17.16 17.11 3.91
C MET A 333 -17.89 16.34 2.79
N ASP A 334 -17.77 16.82 1.54
CA ASP A 334 -18.25 16.08 0.36
C ASP A 334 -17.09 15.27 -0.24
N LEU A 335 -16.83 14.09 0.30
CA LEU A 335 -15.79 13.21 -0.20
C LEU A 335 -16.12 12.66 -1.58
N LYS A 336 -15.14 12.68 -2.45
CA LYS A 336 -15.27 12.17 -3.82
C LYS A 336 -14.75 10.73 -3.89
N TYR A 337 -15.34 9.97 -4.80
CA TYR A 337 -14.80 8.68 -5.17
C TYR A 337 -13.61 8.85 -6.11
N ARG A 338 -12.55 8.09 -5.86
CA ARG A 338 -11.37 8.01 -6.74
C ARG A 338 -10.93 6.57 -6.93
N SER A 339 -10.08 6.37 -7.92
CA SER A 339 -9.41 5.10 -8.17
C SER A 339 -7.93 5.23 -7.85
N VAL A 340 -7.34 4.21 -7.25
CA VAL A 340 -5.89 4.07 -7.21
C VAL A 340 -5.40 3.83 -8.63
N PHE A 341 -4.59 4.76 -9.16
CA PHE A 341 -4.13 4.71 -10.55
C PHE A 341 -2.86 3.85 -10.72
N ALA A 342 -1.89 4.00 -9.80
CA ALA A 342 -0.64 3.23 -9.81
C ALA A 342 -0.31 2.84 -8.37
N GLY A 343 -0.47 1.57 -8.05
CA GLY A 343 -0.35 1.05 -6.70
C GLY A 343 -1.59 0.28 -6.26
N ALA A 344 -1.63 -0.04 -4.99
CA ALA A 344 -2.76 -0.69 -4.34
C ALA A 344 -2.74 -0.34 -2.85
N THR A 345 -3.85 -0.60 -2.15
CA THR A 345 -3.95 -0.59 -0.70
C THR A 345 -4.39 -1.95 -0.20
N ASP A 346 -4.30 -2.22 1.09
CA ASP A 346 -4.77 -3.48 1.68
C ASP A 346 -6.24 -3.77 1.37
N SER A 347 -7.06 -2.73 1.12
CA SER A 347 -8.44 -2.88 0.70
C SER A 347 -8.59 -3.73 -0.57
N ALA A 348 -7.64 -3.65 -1.50
CA ALA A 348 -7.63 -4.50 -2.70
C ALA A 348 -7.51 -5.98 -2.35
N ALA A 349 -6.65 -6.35 -1.39
CA ALA A 349 -6.49 -7.74 -0.97
C ALA A 349 -7.76 -8.27 -0.30
N PHE A 350 -8.39 -7.48 0.56
CA PHE A 350 -9.67 -7.83 1.19
C PHE A 350 -10.78 -7.99 0.14
N ALA A 351 -10.91 -7.05 -0.81
CA ALA A 351 -11.91 -7.13 -1.89
C ALA A 351 -11.69 -8.35 -2.79
N GLN A 352 -10.44 -8.65 -3.18
CA GLN A 352 -10.10 -9.84 -3.98
C GLN A 352 -10.43 -11.14 -3.24
N ALA A 353 -10.40 -11.13 -1.92
CA ALA A 353 -10.79 -12.27 -1.09
C ALA A 353 -12.29 -12.28 -0.74
N GLY A 354 -13.11 -11.46 -1.40
CA GLY A 354 -14.58 -11.45 -1.27
C GLY A 354 -15.13 -10.66 -0.08
N ARG A 355 -14.29 -9.92 0.65
CA ARG A 355 -14.71 -9.11 1.79
C ARG A 355 -15.22 -7.75 1.34
N LYS A 356 -16.22 -7.20 2.03
CA LYS A 356 -16.72 -5.84 1.82
C LYS A 356 -15.68 -4.86 2.32
N SER A 357 -14.97 -4.17 1.44
CA SER A 357 -13.90 -3.26 1.81
C SER A 357 -13.96 -1.93 1.08
N THR A 358 -13.36 -0.90 1.67
CA THR A 358 -13.06 0.40 1.06
C THR A 358 -11.79 0.98 1.68
N CYS A 359 -11.27 2.03 1.06
CA CYS A 359 -10.13 2.78 1.60
C CYS A 359 -10.47 4.27 1.69
N ILE A 360 -10.09 4.88 2.81
CA ILE A 360 -10.08 6.33 3.05
C ILE A 360 -8.63 6.78 2.91
N ALA A 361 -8.37 7.66 1.95
CA ALA A 361 -7.02 8.15 1.68
C ALA A 361 -6.99 9.68 1.63
N ALA A 362 -5.88 10.25 2.10
CA ALA A 362 -5.65 11.70 2.11
C ALA A 362 -4.28 12.03 1.50
N MET A 363 -4.05 11.58 0.28
CA MET A 363 -2.82 11.78 -0.47
C MET A 363 -3.07 12.64 -1.71
N ALA A 364 -2.18 13.62 -1.95
CA ALA A 364 -2.24 14.44 -3.15
C ALA A 364 -2.02 13.59 -4.42
N PRO A 365 -2.76 13.86 -5.53
CA PRO A 365 -2.56 13.17 -6.80
C PRO A 365 -1.15 13.35 -7.37
N GLU A 366 -0.54 14.51 -7.11
CA GLU A 366 0.87 14.76 -7.38
C GLU A 366 1.63 14.32 -6.14
N VAL A 367 2.31 13.21 -6.24
CA VAL A 367 3.07 12.62 -5.13
C VAL A 367 3.97 13.68 -4.50
N LYS A 368 3.70 14.05 -3.25
CA LYS A 368 4.47 15.06 -2.52
C LYS A 368 5.86 14.53 -2.18
N ASP A 369 6.79 15.41 -1.91
CA ASP A 369 8.21 15.11 -1.73
C ASP A 369 8.56 14.26 -0.49
N TYR A 370 7.61 14.11 0.44
CA TYR A 370 7.77 13.18 1.57
C TYR A 370 7.45 11.73 1.19
N TYR A 371 6.47 11.51 0.28
CA TYR A 371 5.95 10.16 0.00
C TYR A 371 7.06 9.23 -0.51
N HIS A 372 7.22 8.09 0.16
CA HIS A 372 8.27 7.12 -0.09
C HIS A 372 9.69 7.71 -0.06
N THR A 373 9.91 8.72 0.80
CA THR A 373 11.23 9.29 1.06
C THR A 373 11.47 9.45 2.56
N ARG A 374 12.72 9.63 2.97
CA ARG A 374 13.08 9.88 4.39
C ARG A 374 12.48 11.18 4.96
N ARG A 375 11.74 11.96 4.15
CA ARG A 375 10.98 13.12 4.60
C ARG A 375 9.61 12.75 5.17
N ASP A 376 9.17 11.50 5.02
CA ASP A 376 7.95 11.00 5.66
C ASP A 376 8.19 10.68 7.14
N ASN A 377 8.27 11.72 7.95
CA ASN A 377 8.65 11.65 9.36
C ASN A 377 7.55 12.25 10.26
N TYR A 378 7.65 12.04 11.57
CA TYR A 378 6.68 12.49 12.57
C TYR A 378 6.51 14.02 12.66
N ASP A 379 7.49 14.80 12.24
CA ASP A 379 7.41 16.25 12.14
C ASP A 379 6.57 16.75 10.95
N ASN A 380 6.12 15.83 10.10
CA ASN A 380 5.35 16.10 8.90
C ASN A 380 3.89 15.59 8.98
N LEU A 381 3.39 15.29 10.17
CA LEU A 381 2.01 14.86 10.39
C LEU A 381 1.02 16.00 10.22
N SER A 382 -0.25 15.68 9.94
CA SER A 382 -1.36 16.65 9.89
C SER A 382 -2.42 16.33 10.95
N PRO A 383 -2.33 16.91 12.17
CA PRO A 383 -3.34 16.71 13.20
C PRO A 383 -4.75 17.11 12.74
N GLU A 384 -4.88 18.09 11.85
CA GLU A 384 -6.16 18.49 11.30
C GLU A 384 -6.78 17.38 10.44
N CYS A 385 -6.00 16.75 9.57
CA CYS A 385 -6.45 15.62 8.77
C CYS A 385 -6.84 14.43 9.67
N LEU A 386 -5.99 14.10 10.65
CA LEU A 386 -6.25 13.02 11.59
C LEU A 386 -7.53 13.26 12.40
N SER A 387 -7.76 14.49 12.86
CA SER A 387 -8.98 14.86 13.57
C SER A 387 -10.24 14.65 12.72
N LYS A 388 -10.21 15.08 11.46
CA LYS A 388 -11.35 14.92 10.55
C LYS A 388 -11.62 13.45 10.22
N VAL A 389 -10.58 12.65 9.99
CA VAL A 389 -10.75 11.21 9.73
C VAL A 389 -11.25 10.49 10.97
N LEU A 390 -10.80 10.88 12.18
CA LEU A 390 -11.31 10.32 13.43
C LEU A 390 -12.81 10.62 13.62
N ASP A 391 -13.26 11.86 13.35
CA ASP A 391 -14.67 12.25 13.39
C ASP A 391 -15.50 11.41 12.41
N ILE A 392 -15.03 11.24 11.18
CA ILE A 392 -15.69 10.41 10.17
C ILE A 392 -15.75 8.96 10.62
N THR A 393 -14.69 8.46 11.24
CA THR A 393 -14.61 7.07 11.75
C THR A 393 -15.66 6.82 12.86
N ILE A 394 -15.75 7.71 13.82
CA ILE A 394 -16.75 7.65 14.89
C ILE A 394 -18.17 7.61 14.31
N ASP A 395 -18.43 8.46 13.32
CA ASP A 395 -19.76 8.59 12.74
C ASP A 395 -20.15 7.40 11.86
N PHE A 396 -19.25 6.86 11.02
CA PHE A 396 -19.60 5.71 10.20
C PHE A 396 -19.77 4.43 11.02
N ILE A 397 -18.98 4.23 12.09
CA ILE A 397 -19.16 3.07 12.98
C ILE A 397 -20.52 3.18 13.71
N THR A 398 -20.85 4.38 14.21
CA THR A 398 -22.14 4.63 14.87
C THR A 398 -23.32 4.38 13.93
N GLU A 399 -23.26 4.88 12.72
CA GLU A 399 -24.32 4.65 11.71
C GLU A 399 -24.42 3.18 11.31
N PHE A 400 -23.28 2.50 11.18
CA PHE A 400 -23.24 1.08 10.87
C PHE A 400 -23.84 0.21 11.98
N ASP A 401 -23.59 0.55 13.25
CA ASP A 401 -24.23 -0.16 14.39
C ASP A 401 -25.73 0.01 14.37
N GLU A 402 -26.24 1.21 14.11
CA GLU A 402 -27.67 1.47 14.11
C GLU A 402 -28.40 0.80 12.94
N LYS A 403 -27.83 0.83 11.72
CA LYS A 403 -28.57 0.57 10.47
C LYS A 403 -27.95 -0.53 9.59
N GLY A 404 -26.67 -0.91 9.81
CA GLY A 404 -25.93 -1.73 8.84
C GLY A 404 -25.67 -0.96 7.54
N LEU A 405 -25.36 -1.69 6.46
CA LEU A 405 -25.12 -1.10 5.14
C LEU A 405 -26.38 -0.70 4.39
N ASN A 406 -27.51 -1.34 4.68
CA ASN A 406 -28.76 -1.23 3.93
C ASN A 406 -29.82 -0.36 4.65
N GLY A 407 -29.42 0.42 5.64
CA GLY A 407 -30.29 1.26 6.46
C GLY A 407 -30.67 2.61 5.84
#